data_c45c27bebe9ffea89eed59cc35298a1f
#
_entry.id   c45c27bebe9ffea89eed59cc35298a1f
#
_cell.length_a   1.000
_cell.length_b   1.000
_cell.length_c   1.000
_cell.angle_alpha   90.00
_cell.angle_beta   90.00
_cell.angle_gamma   90.00
#
_symmetry.space_group_name_H-M   'P 1'
#
loop_
_entity.id
_entity.type
_entity.pdbx_description
1 polymer ?
#
loop_
_entity_poly.entity_id
_entity_poly.type
_entity_poly.pdbx_seq_one_letter_code
_entity_poly.pdbx_strand_id
1 'polypeptide(L)'
;MEPDVILEAHEVDGLYILTVTIGETVQTFEGPVSSMGRRQIGQALLSYLREYQGLPVDAPWGTMVGVRPTKLLHKYIDTYGSVHAATRHIRDEFSVSIEKLATLGAIGEYQRPFLSDTDDKKVSFYCGIPFCDTRCVYCSFPYGLYQDYAV
;
A
#
# COMPACT_ATOMS: atom_id res chain seq x y z
N MET A 1 30.92 11.51 -5.13
CA MET A 1 29.63 11.90 -4.50
C MET A 1 29.26 10.71 -3.65
N GLU A 2 29.33 10.85 -2.34
CA GLU A 2 28.88 9.77 -1.45
C GLU A 2 27.37 9.64 -1.55
N PRO A 3 26.82 8.42 -1.45
CA PRO A 3 25.38 8.22 -1.54
C PRO A 3 24.70 8.86 -0.33
N ASP A 4 23.62 9.59 -0.57
CA ASP A 4 22.84 10.25 0.49
C ASP A 4 22.09 9.24 1.40
N VAL A 5 21.92 8.00 0.92
CA VAL A 5 21.25 6.91 1.65
C VAL A 5 22.00 5.61 1.44
N ILE A 6 22.39 4.96 2.53
CA ILE A 6 23.00 3.62 2.52
C ILE A 6 22.04 2.65 3.19
N LEU A 7 21.75 1.54 2.51
CA LEU A 7 20.90 0.47 3.03
C LEU A 7 21.76 -0.81 3.11
N GLU A 8 21.93 -1.31 4.32
CA GLU A 8 22.62 -2.57 4.56
C GLU A 8 21.65 -3.58 5.15
N ALA A 9 21.61 -4.77 4.61
CA ALA A 9 20.72 -5.82 5.05
C ALA A 9 21.51 -7.10 5.30
N HIS A 10 21.37 -7.64 6.50
CA HIS A 10 22.04 -8.88 6.92
C HIS A 10 21.00 -9.86 7.48
N GLU A 11 21.22 -11.14 7.22
CA GLU A 11 20.44 -12.21 7.84
C GLU A 11 21.31 -12.90 8.90
N VAL A 12 20.80 -12.93 10.16
CA VAL A 12 21.45 -13.59 11.28
C VAL A 12 20.40 -14.41 12.03
N ASP A 13 20.62 -15.71 12.13
CA ASP A 13 19.75 -16.65 12.87
C ASP A 13 18.25 -16.59 12.49
N GLY A 14 17.95 -16.40 11.20
CA GLY A 14 16.56 -16.27 10.70
C GLY A 14 15.90 -14.94 10.99
N LEU A 15 16.66 -13.98 11.51
CA LEU A 15 16.28 -12.58 11.65
C LEU A 15 16.93 -11.76 10.54
N TYR A 16 16.20 -10.81 10.05
CA TYR A 16 16.69 -9.81 9.13
C TYR A 16 17.05 -8.54 9.92
N ILE A 17 18.27 -8.07 9.78
CA ILE A 17 18.73 -6.81 10.33
C ILE A 17 18.89 -5.85 9.18
N LEU A 18 18.10 -4.78 9.16
CA LEU A 18 18.18 -3.72 8.17
C LEU A 18 18.75 -2.46 8.84
N THR A 19 19.91 -2.02 8.39
CA THR A 19 20.50 -0.74 8.81
C THR A 19 20.30 0.29 7.69
N VAL A 20 19.70 1.40 8.04
CA VAL A 20 19.47 2.54 7.14
C VAL A 20 20.33 3.69 7.65
N THR A 21 21.32 4.09 6.86
CA THR A 21 22.18 5.24 7.16
C THR A 21 21.85 6.37 6.19
N ILE A 22 21.53 7.53 6.73
CA ILE A 22 21.15 8.73 5.97
C ILE A 22 21.90 9.92 6.57
N GLY A 23 22.94 10.39 5.89
CA GLY A 23 23.88 11.36 6.46
C GLY A 23 24.52 10.80 7.72
N GLU A 24 24.37 11.49 8.87
CA GLU A 24 24.89 11.06 10.17
C GLU A 24 23.91 10.17 10.97
N THR A 25 22.70 9.96 10.46
CA THR A 25 21.65 9.20 11.17
C THR A 25 21.68 7.73 10.75
N VAL A 26 21.74 6.86 11.76
CA VAL A 26 21.68 5.41 11.59
C VAL A 26 20.44 4.86 12.30
N GLN A 27 19.60 4.14 11.58
CA GLN A 27 18.44 3.43 12.13
C GLN A 27 18.56 1.94 11.82
N THR A 28 18.33 1.11 12.82
CA THR A 28 18.37 -0.35 12.67
C THR A 28 16.99 -0.95 12.96
N PHE A 29 16.55 -1.83 12.07
CA PHE A 29 15.30 -2.54 12.18
C PHE A 29 15.59 -4.04 12.20
N GLU A 30 14.89 -4.76 13.10
CA GLU A 30 15.02 -6.19 13.22
C GLU A 30 13.66 -6.87 13.06
N GLY A 31 13.61 -8.04 12.44
CA GLY A 31 12.39 -8.83 12.34
C GLY A 31 12.58 -10.12 11.55
N PRO A 32 11.57 -11.01 11.55
CA PRO A 32 11.65 -12.27 10.84
C PRO A 32 11.74 -12.05 9.32
N VAL A 33 12.55 -12.86 8.65
CA VAL A 33 12.82 -12.76 7.19
C VAL A 33 11.57 -12.66 6.33
N SER A 34 10.46 -13.27 6.76
CA SER A 34 9.19 -13.30 6.02
C SER A 34 8.38 -11.99 6.02
N SER A 35 8.67 -11.05 6.93
CA SER A 35 7.86 -9.83 7.13
C SER A 35 8.60 -8.54 6.85
N MET A 36 9.91 -8.61 6.66
CA MET A 36 10.79 -7.45 6.53
C MET A 36 11.08 -7.00 5.10
N GLY A 37 11.77 -5.95 4.96
CA GLY A 37 12.36 -5.42 3.75
C GLY A 37 11.63 -4.17 3.25
N ARG A 38 10.78 -4.31 2.26
CA ARG A 38 10.20 -3.16 1.54
C ARG A 38 9.40 -2.19 2.43
N ARG A 39 8.70 -2.68 3.45
CA ARG A 39 7.90 -1.84 4.37
C ARG A 39 8.76 -1.02 5.31
N GLN A 40 9.74 -1.64 5.93
CA GLN A 40 10.61 -0.96 6.91
C GLN A 40 11.54 0.03 6.25
N ILE A 41 12.05 -0.30 5.06
CA ILE A 41 12.76 0.66 4.23
C ILE A 41 11.86 1.87 3.93
N GLY A 42 10.63 1.62 3.50
CA GLY A 42 9.66 2.68 3.23
C GLY A 42 9.34 3.52 4.46
N GLN A 43 9.17 2.91 5.64
CA GLN A 43 8.93 3.63 6.90
C GLN A 43 10.14 4.45 7.33
N ALA A 44 11.34 3.90 7.24
CA ALA A 44 12.58 4.60 7.54
C ALA A 44 12.79 5.82 6.63
N LEU A 45 12.57 5.65 5.33
CA LEU A 45 12.66 6.75 4.36
C LEU A 45 11.59 7.83 4.61
N LEU A 46 10.36 7.44 4.92
CA LEU A 46 9.29 8.38 5.25
C LEU A 46 9.60 9.18 6.52
N SER A 47 10.11 8.51 7.57
CA SER A 47 10.52 9.18 8.81
C SER A 47 11.63 10.16 8.55
N TYR A 48 12.65 9.75 7.81
CA TYR A 48 13.75 10.62 7.43
C TYR A 48 13.30 11.86 6.65
N LEU A 49 12.49 11.68 5.62
CA LEU A 49 12.01 12.80 4.81
C LEU A 49 11.18 13.79 5.62
N ARG A 50 10.41 13.32 6.60
CA ARG A 50 9.63 14.17 7.50
C ARG A 50 10.49 14.91 8.52
N GLU A 51 11.47 14.25 9.10
CA GLU A 51 12.28 14.79 10.21
C GLU A 51 13.42 15.67 9.72
N TYR A 52 14.10 15.30 8.62
CA TYR A 52 15.34 15.94 8.19
C TYR A 52 15.17 16.97 7.08
N GLN A 53 14.25 16.79 6.18
CA GLN A 53 14.10 17.75 5.07
C GLN A 53 13.09 18.86 5.36
N GLY A 54 12.34 18.78 6.47
CA GLY A 54 11.29 19.75 6.78
C GLY A 54 10.23 19.88 5.68
N LEU A 55 10.28 19.00 4.66
CA LEU A 55 9.34 18.99 3.58
C LEU A 55 8.05 18.33 4.05
N PRO A 56 6.89 18.93 3.77
CA PRO A 56 5.63 18.26 3.95
C PRO A 56 5.59 17.07 2.97
N VAL A 57 6.05 15.90 3.43
CA VAL A 57 5.91 14.68 2.63
C VAL A 57 4.45 14.30 2.66
N ASP A 58 3.74 14.64 1.60
CA ASP A 58 2.36 14.25 1.40
C ASP A 58 2.31 12.78 0.92
N ALA A 59 2.39 11.88 1.89
CA ALA A 59 2.23 10.45 1.67
C ALA A 59 1.01 9.94 2.45
N PRO A 60 -0.22 10.28 2.03
CA PRO A 60 -1.43 9.99 2.79
C PRO A 60 -1.72 8.49 2.91
N TRP A 61 -1.20 7.67 2.01
CA TRP A 61 -1.23 6.21 2.08
C TRP A 61 0.01 5.57 2.74
N GLY A 62 0.94 6.40 3.22
CA GLY A 62 2.16 5.94 3.85
C GLY A 62 2.98 5.01 2.94
N THR A 63 3.34 3.84 3.46
CA THR A 63 4.10 2.82 2.72
C THR A 63 3.22 1.81 1.99
N MET A 64 1.91 2.04 1.92
CA MET A 64 0.97 1.15 1.23
C MET A 64 1.04 1.34 -0.29
N VAL A 65 1.99 0.66 -0.94
CA VAL A 65 2.21 0.72 -2.39
C VAL A 65 1.88 -0.63 -3.03
N GLY A 66 1.17 -0.60 -4.16
CA GLY A 66 0.84 -1.80 -4.94
C GLY A 66 -0.20 -2.72 -4.27
N VAL A 67 -0.91 -2.23 -3.26
CA VAL A 67 -1.96 -2.96 -2.54
C VAL A 67 -3.31 -2.33 -2.83
N ARG A 68 -4.35 -3.15 -2.97
CA ARG A 68 -5.74 -2.66 -2.97
C ARG A 68 -6.18 -2.42 -1.52
N PRO A 69 -6.34 -1.17 -1.07
CA PRO A 69 -6.59 -0.85 0.34
C PRO A 69 -7.83 -1.54 0.91
N THR A 70 -8.92 -1.56 0.15
CA THR A 70 -10.17 -2.20 0.58
C THR A 70 -10.04 -3.71 0.74
N LYS A 71 -9.28 -4.40 -0.14
CA LYS A 71 -9.02 -5.83 -0.01
C LYS A 71 -8.22 -6.15 1.26
N LEU A 72 -7.22 -5.33 1.56
CA LEU A 72 -6.44 -5.46 2.79
C LEU A 72 -7.31 -5.19 4.02
N LEU A 73 -8.14 -4.14 3.97
CA LEU A 73 -9.06 -3.82 5.05
C LEU A 73 -10.00 -4.99 5.36
N HIS A 74 -10.64 -5.58 4.36
CA HIS A 74 -11.55 -6.71 4.58
C HIS A 74 -10.82 -7.92 5.18
N LYS A 75 -9.61 -8.24 4.70
CA LYS A 75 -8.77 -9.27 5.30
C LYS A 75 -8.49 -8.97 6.79
N TYR A 76 -8.20 -7.71 7.12
CA TYR A 76 -7.91 -7.31 8.50
C TYR A 76 -9.17 -7.28 9.37
N ILE A 77 -10.34 -6.94 8.81
CA ILE A 77 -11.62 -7.08 9.52
C ILE A 77 -11.87 -8.55 9.89
N ASP A 78 -11.61 -9.48 8.97
CA ASP A 78 -11.74 -10.92 9.23
C ASP A 78 -10.77 -11.39 10.30
N THR A 79 -9.57 -10.83 10.34
CA THR A 79 -8.53 -11.20 11.32
C THR A 79 -8.77 -10.58 12.69
N TYR A 80 -9.14 -9.30 12.75
CA TYR A 80 -9.19 -8.50 13.99
C TYR A 80 -10.61 -8.19 14.48
N GLY A 81 -11.63 -8.65 13.76
CA GLY A 81 -13.03 -8.64 14.18
C GLY A 81 -13.78 -7.32 14.01
N SER A 82 -13.13 -6.20 13.65
CA SER A 82 -13.82 -4.92 13.46
C SER A 82 -13.09 -3.98 12.51
N VAL A 83 -13.85 -3.07 11.89
CA VAL A 83 -13.29 -1.99 11.05
C VAL A 83 -12.31 -1.14 11.84
N HIS A 84 -12.66 -0.79 13.09
CA HIS A 84 -11.80 0.02 13.96
C HIS A 84 -10.46 -0.66 14.26
N ALA A 85 -10.47 -1.94 14.62
CA ALA A 85 -9.24 -2.69 14.86
C ALA A 85 -8.41 -2.82 13.57
N ALA A 86 -9.05 -3.13 12.45
CA ALA A 86 -8.40 -3.26 11.15
C ALA A 86 -7.72 -1.96 10.70
N THR A 87 -8.42 -0.82 10.78
CA THR A 87 -7.84 0.49 10.40
C THR A 87 -6.69 0.89 11.31
N ARG A 88 -6.76 0.59 12.61
CA ARG A 88 -5.64 0.83 13.53
C ARG A 88 -4.40 0.02 13.12
N HIS A 89 -4.56 -1.28 12.83
CA HIS A 89 -3.45 -2.12 12.35
C HIS A 89 -2.88 -1.61 11.03
N ILE A 90 -3.74 -1.19 10.09
CA ILE A 90 -3.29 -0.59 8.82
C ILE A 90 -2.48 0.68 9.06
N ARG A 91 -2.90 1.54 10.00
CA ARG A 91 -2.14 2.75 10.37
C ARG A 91 -0.76 2.39 10.88
N ASP A 92 -0.72 1.48 11.86
CA ASP A 92 0.51 1.16 12.58
C ASP A 92 1.51 0.41 11.66
N GLU A 93 0.99 -0.39 10.73
CA GLU A 93 1.82 -1.15 9.77
C GLU A 93 2.29 -0.34 8.57
N PHE A 94 1.47 0.60 8.06
CA PHE A 94 1.74 1.30 6.80
C PHE A 94 1.88 2.81 6.95
N SER A 95 1.74 3.37 8.14
CA SER A 95 1.78 4.82 8.39
C SER A 95 0.76 5.61 7.57
N VAL A 96 -0.43 5.04 7.35
CA VAL A 96 -1.53 5.68 6.60
C VAL A 96 -2.12 6.82 7.41
N SER A 97 -2.45 7.94 6.75
CA SER A 97 -3.05 9.11 7.40
C SER A 97 -4.44 8.82 7.98
N ILE A 98 -4.80 9.55 9.04
CA ILE A 98 -6.10 9.40 9.71
C ILE A 98 -7.26 9.68 8.74
N GLU A 99 -7.12 10.65 7.85
CA GLU A 99 -8.15 10.99 6.86
C GLU A 99 -8.40 9.85 5.87
N LYS A 100 -7.33 9.21 5.38
CA LYS A 100 -7.44 8.04 4.48
C LYS A 100 -8.00 6.83 5.20
N LEU A 101 -7.66 6.64 6.47
CA LEU A 101 -8.21 5.57 7.29
C LEU A 101 -9.70 5.77 7.56
N ALA A 102 -10.15 7.00 7.83
CA ALA A 102 -11.56 7.31 7.99
C ALA A 102 -12.36 6.99 6.71
N THR A 103 -11.85 7.44 5.55
CA THR A 103 -12.45 7.14 4.25
C THR A 103 -12.47 5.64 3.97
N LEU A 104 -11.34 4.96 4.21
CA LEU A 104 -11.21 3.52 4.00
C LEU A 104 -12.16 2.73 4.91
N GLY A 105 -12.27 3.12 6.18
CA GLY A 105 -13.20 2.53 7.14
C GLY A 105 -14.66 2.66 6.70
N ALA A 106 -15.08 3.85 6.31
CA ALA A 106 -16.44 4.09 5.82
C ALA A 106 -16.77 3.24 4.57
N ILE A 107 -15.82 3.13 3.62
CA ILE A 107 -15.97 2.25 2.46
C ILE A 107 -16.10 0.78 2.91
N GLY A 108 -15.27 0.36 3.86
CA GLY A 108 -15.29 -1.00 4.38
C GLY A 108 -16.61 -1.36 5.05
N GLU A 109 -17.14 -0.48 5.90
CA GLU A 109 -18.45 -0.66 6.52
C GLU A 109 -19.57 -0.77 5.49
N TYR A 110 -19.56 0.10 4.46
CA TYR A 110 -20.52 0.05 3.39
C TYR A 110 -20.44 -1.23 2.56
N GLN A 111 -19.24 -1.70 2.24
CA GLN A 111 -19.03 -2.87 1.39
C GLN A 111 -19.29 -4.19 2.13
N ARG A 112 -19.05 -4.25 3.45
CA ARG A 112 -19.07 -5.49 4.23
C ARG A 112 -20.35 -6.32 4.07
N PRO A 113 -21.58 -5.75 4.09
CA PRO A 113 -22.80 -6.52 3.91
C PRO A 113 -22.92 -7.22 2.54
N PHE A 114 -22.21 -6.72 1.53
CA PHE A 114 -22.22 -7.28 0.16
C PHE A 114 -21.16 -8.34 -0.08
N LEU A 115 -20.25 -8.55 0.86
CA LEU A 115 -19.15 -9.51 0.76
C LEU A 115 -19.44 -10.82 1.51
N SER A 116 -20.71 -11.15 1.76
CA SER A 116 -21.07 -12.41 2.41
C SER A 116 -20.79 -13.59 1.48
N ASP A 117 -19.97 -14.53 1.92
CA ASP A 117 -19.57 -15.77 1.23
C ASP A 117 -20.72 -16.79 1.01
N THR A 118 -21.94 -16.42 1.28
CA THR A 118 -23.05 -17.39 1.37
C THR A 118 -23.70 -17.77 0.05
N ASP A 119 -23.20 -17.24 -1.08
CA ASP A 119 -23.87 -17.49 -2.35
C ASP A 119 -22.92 -18.06 -3.42
N ASP A 120 -22.43 -19.28 -3.19
CA ASP A 120 -21.62 -20.08 -4.14
C ASP A 120 -22.32 -20.31 -5.51
N LYS A 121 -23.58 -19.86 -5.63
CA LYS A 121 -24.38 -19.99 -6.86
C LYS A 121 -24.38 -18.73 -7.73
N LYS A 122 -23.81 -17.61 -7.22
CA LYS A 122 -23.73 -16.37 -8.02
C LYS A 122 -22.51 -16.40 -8.93
N VAL A 123 -22.75 -16.14 -10.21
CA VAL A 123 -21.69 -15.95 -11.21
C VAL A 123 -21.68 -14.49 -11.60
N SER A 124 -20.49 -13.87 -11.50
CA SER A 124 -20.28 -12.49 -11.95
C SER A 124 -19.66 -12.48 -13.34
N PHE A 125 -20.25 -11.71 -14.24
CA PHE A 125 -19.72 -11.49 -15.58
C PHE A 125 -19.11 -10.08 -15.65
N TYR A 126 -17.88 -10.00 -16.12
CA TYR A 126 -17.21 -8.75 -16.42
C TYR A 126 -17.01 -8.62 -17.93
N CYS A 127 -17.64 -7.61 -18.54
CA CYS A 127 -17.45 -7.28 -19.95
C CYS A 127 -16.55 -6.05 -20.06
N GLY A 128 -15.33 -6.24 -20.54
CA GLY A 128 -14.37 -5.17 -20.78
C GLY A 128 -14.28 -4.84 -22.27
N ILE A 129 -14.36 -3.55 -22.63
CA ILE A 129 -14.07 -3.06 -23.97
C ILE A 129 -12.66 -2.50 -23.97
N PRO A 130 -11.67 -3.12 -24.65
CA PRO A 130 -10.26 -2.77 -24.52
C PRO A 130 -9.82 -1.62 -25.44
N PHE A 131 -10.73 -0.80 -25.92
CA PHE A 131 -10.43 0.36 -26.76
C PHE A 131 -11.42 1.49 -26.52
N CYS A 132 -10.97 2.73 -26.77
CA CYS A 132 -11.73 3.96 -26.62
C CYS A 132 -11.70 4.78 -27.91
N ASP A 133 -12.69 5.63 -28.12
CA ASP A 133 -12.70 6.58 -29.27
C ASP A 133 -11.58 7.62 -29.15
N THR A 134 -11.30 8.05 -27.93
CA THR A 134 -10.27 9.05 -27.62
C THR A 134 -9.47 8.63 -26.39
N ARG A 135 -8.23 9.14 -26.31
CA ARG A 135 -7.37 8.90 -25.15
C ARG A 135 -7.47 10.06 -24.15
N CYS A 136 -8.01 9.81 -22.97
CA CYS A 136 -8.03 10.78 -21.90
C CYS A 136 -6.60 11.14 -21.45
N VAL A 137 -6.33 12.42 -21.14
CA VAL A 137 -4.99 12.89 -20.73
C VAL A 137 -4.46 12.25 -19.45
N TYR A 138 -5.35 11.74 -18.61
CA TYR A 138 -5.06 11.06 -17.35
C TYR A 138 -5.10 9.52 -17.45
N CYS A 139 -5.30 8.96 -18.64
CA CYS A 139 -5.51 7.51 -18.80
C CYS A 139 -4.21 6.74 -18.62
N SER A 140 -4.21 5.82 -17.67
CA SER A 140 -3.11 4.87 -17.42
C SER A 140 -3.40 3.45 -17.94
N PHE A 141 -4.57 3.22 -18.54
CA PHE A 141 -4.90 1.91 -19.09
C PHE A 141 -4.17 1.65 -20.42
N PRO A 142 -3.68 0.42 -20.65
CA PRO A 142 -2.96 0.05 -21.86
C PRO A 142 -3.90 -0.20 -23.06
N TYR A 143 -5.06 0.47 -23.08
CA TYR A 143 -6.04 0.31 -24.14
C TYR A 143 -5.67 1.16 -25.35
N GLY A 144 -5.90 0.58 -26.56
CA GLY A 144 -5.73 1.27 -27.83
C GLY A 144 -6.89 2.20 -28.17
N LEU A 145 -6.70 3.01 -29.20
CA LEU A 145 -7.80 3.75 -29.80
C LEU A 145 -8.61 2.85 -30.73
N TYR A 146 -9.91 3.06 -30.82
CA TYR A 146 -10.79 2.30 -31.72
C TYR A 146 -10.31 2.36 -33.16
N GLN A 147 -9.78 3.51 -33.59
CA GLN A 147 -9.26 3.73 -34.95
C GLN A 147 -8.07 2.82 -35.30
N ASP A 148 -7.30 2.37 -34.29
CA ASP A 148 -6.16 1.47 -34.50
C ASP A 148 -6.61 0.03 -34.85
N TYR A 149 -7.88 -0.31 -34.62
CA TYR A 149 -8.48 -1.64 -34.82
C TYR A 149 -9.63 -1.66 -35.84
N ALA A 150 -10.01 -0.49 -36.35
CA ALA A 150 -11.03 -0.41 -37.39
C ALA A 150 -10.45 -0.93 -38.72
N VAL A 151 -10.96 -2.08 -39.19
CA VAL A 151 -10.62 -2.71 -40.48
C VAL A 151 -11.63 -2.26 -41.51
#